data_f22c984dd6e10a63e9b2cb30385fba46
#
_entry.id   f22c984dd6e10a63e9b2cb30385fba46
#
_cell.length_a   1.000
_cell.length_b   1.000
_cell.length_c   1.000
_cell.angle_alpha   90.00
_cell.angle_beta   90.00
_cell.angle_gamma   90.00
#
_symmetry.space_group_name_H-M   'P 1'
#
loop_
_entity.id
_entity.type
_entity.pdbx_description
1 polymer ?
#
loop_
_entity_poly.entity_id
_entity_poly.type
_entity_poly.pdbx_seq_one_letter_code
_entity_poly.pdbx_strand_id
1 'polypeptide(L)'
;MTKPPKAYWIANVTVTDPDAYQGYQAIAPDAFRKFGARFLARGEAETLEGQDWQRRVIIEFDSMEAARACYASEEYRAARAKRAGACEADIALIEGLGAV
;
A
#
# COMPACT_ATOMS: atom_id res chain seq x y z
N MET A 1 13.27 15.30 21.78
CA MET A 1 12.40 15.48 20.63
C MET A 1 11.59 14.23 20.36
N THR A 2 10.29 14.40 20.19
CA THR A 2 9.40 13.29 19.91
C THR A 2 9.48 12.96 18.43
N LYS A 3 9.62 11.69 18.12
CA LYS A 3 9.51 11.24 16.74
C LYS A 3 8.05 11.29 16.31
N PRO A 4 7.74 11.58 15.04
CA PRO A 4 6.36 11.49 14.59
C PRO A 4 5.86 10.05 14.73
N PRO A 5 4.54 9.87 14.91
CA PRO A 5 3.98 8.52 14.90
C PRO A 5 4.23 7.85 13.56
N LYS A 6 4.32 6.54 13.58
CA LYS A 6 4.35 5.76 12.36
C LYS A 6 3.03 5.91 11.61
N ALA A 7 3.04 5.60 10.35
CA ALA A 7 1.82 5.58 9.54
C ALA A 7 1.69 4.22 8.86
N TYR A 8 0.46 3.85 8.57
CA TYR A 8 0.18 2.56 7.97
C TYR A 8 -0.64 2.75 6.70
N TRP A 9 -0.18 2.09 5.66
CA TRP A 9 -0.86 2.04 4.37
C TRP A 9 -1.59 0.71 4.35
N ILE A 10 -2.91 0.78 4.27
CA ILE A 10 -3.76 -0.40 4.27
C ILE A 10 -4.36 -0.53 2.87
N ALA A 11 -4.02 -1.62 2.20
CA ALA A 11 -4.51 -1.87 0.85
C ALA A 11 -5.36 -3.13 0.83
N ASN A 12 -6.53 -3.02 0.21
CA ASN A 12 -7.40 -4.15 -0.08
C ASN A 12 -7.46 -4.27 -1.60
N VAL A 13 -7.17 -5.44 -2.13
CA VAL A 13 -7.00 -5.60 -3.58
C VAL A 13 -7.64 -6.88 -4.07
N THR A 14 -8.34 -6.79 -5.19
CA THR A 14 -8.79 -7.95 -5.97
C THR A 14 -8.26 -7.78 -7.38
N VAL A 15 -7.38 -8.67 -7.80
CA VAL A 15 -6.78 -8.61 -9.14
C VAL A 15 -7.75 -9.23 -10.13
N THR A 16 -8.12 -8.48 -11.17
CA THR A 16 -9.03 -8.94 -12.20
C THR A 16 -8.31 -9.34 -13.49
N ASP A 17 -7.10 -8.82 -13.70
CA ASP A 17 -6.26 -9.16 -14.84
C ASP A 17 -4.84 -9.39 -14.34
N PRO A 18 -4.50 -10.64 -13.98
CA PRO A 18 -3.18 -10.94 -13.41
C PRO A 18 -2.01 -10.59 -14.32
N ASP A 19 -2.16 -10.77 -15.63
CA ASP A 19 -1.08 -10.46 -16.56
C ASP A 19 -0.76 -8.98 -16.58
N ALA A 20 -1.79 -8.14 -16.66
CA ALA A 20 -1.60 -6.70 -16.64
C ALA A 20 -1.10 -6.22 -15.26
N TYR A 21 -1.55 -6.87 -14.19
CA TYR A 21 -1.14 -6.51 -12.83
C TYR A 21 0.36 -6.75 -12.60
N GLN A 22 0.99 -7.65 -13.34
CA GLN A 22 2.42 -7.89 -13.22
C GLN A 22 3.25 -6.64 -13.45
N GLY A 23 2.80 -5.75 -14.33
CA GLY A 23 3.49 -4.48 -14.55
C GLY A 23 3.57 -3.64 -13.29
N TYR A 24 2.49 -3.61 -12.51
CA TYR A 24 2.47 -2.93 -11.22
C TYR A 24 3.44 -3.60 -10.24
N GLN A 25 3.40 -4.92 -10.16
CA GLN A 25 4.24 -5.68 -9.23
C GLN A 25 5.73 -5.52 -9.53
N ALA A 26 6.08 -5.25 -10.79
CA ALA A 26 7.47 -5.07 -11.19
C ALA A 26 8.02 -3.71 -10.74
N ILE A 27 7.16 -2.70 -10.61
CA ILE A 27 7.59 -1.31 -10.39
C ILE A 27 7.34 -0.84 -8.96
N ALA A 28 6.21 -1.23 -8.37
CA ALA A 28 5.79 -0.72 -7.05
C ALA A 28 6.82 -0.96 -5.93
N PRO A 29 7.51 -2.10 -5.86
CA PRO A 29 8.48 -2.31 -4.79
C PRO A 29 9.57 -1.25 -4.72
N ASP A 30 10.02 -0.74 -5.85
CA ASP A 30 11.05 0.29 -5.88
C ASP A 30 10.54 1.61 -5.26
N ALA A 31 9.28 1.96 -5.53
CA ALA A 31 8.68 3.13 -4.94
C ALA A 31 8.60 2.98 -3.41
N PHE A 32 8.12 1.85 -2.93
CA PHE A 32 8.04 1.60 -1.49
C PHE A 32 9.41 1.66 -0.83
N ARG A 33 10.40 1.03 -1.45
CA ARG A 33 11.77 1.01 -0.91
C ARG A 33 12.34 2.42 -0.80
N LYS A 34 12.10 3.26 -1.79
CA LYS A 34 12.60 4.63 -1.80
C LYS A 34 12.10 5.44 -0.61
N PHE A 35 10.88 5.17 -0.16
CA PHE A 35 10.27 5.92 0.94
C PHE A 35 10.35 5.21 2.28
N GLY A 36 11.16 4.17 2.38
CA GLY A 36 11.41 3.49 3.63
C GLY A 36 10.26 2.63 4.14
N ALA A 37 9.41 2.17 3.25
CA ALA A 37 8.26 1.36 3.61
C ALA A 37 8.68 -0.03 4.09
N ARG A 38 7.96 -0.54 5.08
CA ARG A 38 8.17 -1.89 5.62
C ARG A 38 6.86 -2.66 5.51
N PHE A 39 6.89 -3.79 4.81
CA PHE A 39 5.70 -4.64 4.70
C PHE A 39 5.53 -5.42 6.00
N LEU A 40 4.41 -5.22 6.67
CA LEU A 40 4.10 -5.90 7.93
C LEU A 40 3.24 -7.13 7.73
N ALA A 41 2.33 -7.10 6.76
CA ALA A 41 1.46 -8.22 6.44
C ALA A 41 1.06 -8.13 4.97
N ARG A 42 0.93 -9.27 4.32
CA ARG A 42 0.54 -9.31 2.92
C ARG A 42 0.04 -10.71 2.57
N GLY A 43 -1.14 -10.78 1.97
CA GLY A 43 -1.68 -12.06 1.52
C GLY A 43 -3.18 -12.15 1.66
N GLU A 44 -3.67 -13.38 1.64
CA GLU A 44 -5.08 -13.65 1.83
C GLU A 44 -5.48 -13.32 3.25
N ALA A 45 -6.66 -12.73 3.40
CA ALA A 45 -7.19 -12.39 4.71
C ALA A 45 -8.55 -13.04 4.90
N GLU A 46 -8.87 -13.36 6.14
CA GLU A 46 -10.17 -13.87 6.50
C GLU A 46 -11.09 -12.69 6.78
N THR A 47 -12.13 -12.53 5.98
CA THR A 47 -13.09 -11.45 6.15
C THR A 47 -14.16 -11.87 7.16
N LEU A 48 -14.26 -11.14 8.26
CA LEU A 48 -15.26 -11.40 9.29
C LEU A 48 -16.54 -10.63 9.04
N GLU A 49 -16.41 -9.42 8.54
CA GLU A 49 -17.53 -8.55 8.17
C GLU A 49 -17.12 -7.68 6.99
N GLY A 50 -18.04 -7.40 6.12
CA GLY A 50 -17.82 -6.48 5.01
C GLY A 50 -17.45 -7.15 3.71
N GLN A 51 -16.86 -6.39 2.81
CA GLN A 51 -16.55 -6.86 1.48
C GLN A 51 -15.35 -7.80 1.49
N ASP A 52 -15.44 -8.88 0.74
CA ASP A 52 -14.30 -9.78 0.53
C ASP A 52 -13.32 -9.17 -0.45
N TRP A 53 -12.04 -9.28 -0.11
CA TRP A 53 -10.96 -8.88 -0.98
C TRP A 53 -10.03 -10.07 -1.17
N GLN A 54 -9.48 -10.22 -2.37
CA GLN A 54 -8.58 -11.32 -2.67
C GLN A 54 -7.34 -11.30 -1.77
N ARG A 55 -6.81 -10.08 -1.52
CA ARG A 55 -5.64 -9.93 -0.67
C ARG A 55 -5.68 -8.59 0.04
N ARG A 56 -4.99 -8.54 1.16
CA ARG A 56 -4.81 -7.32 1.94
C ARG A 56 -3.33 -7.14 2.26
N VAL A 57 -2.92 -5.88 2.38
CA VAL A 57 -1.53 -5.54 2.62
C VAL A 57 -1.48 -4.44 3.67
N ILE A 58 -0.56 -4.58 4.62
CA ILE A 58 -0.31 -3.54 5.60
C ILE A 58 1.17 -3.17 5.51
N ILE A 59 1.41 -1.87 5.25
CA ILE A 59 2.76 -1.34 5.06
C ILE A 59 2.98 -0.22 6.05
N GLU A 60 4.12 -0.25 6.74
CA GLU A 60 4.46 0.79 7.69
C GLU A 60 5.41 1.81 7.08
N PHE A 61 5.16 3.08 7.36
CA PHE A 61 6.04 4.19 7.01
C PHE A 61 6.45 4.92 8.29
N ASP A 62 7.55 5.66 8.23
CA ASP A 62 8.04 6.41 9.39
C ASP A 62 7.09 7.52 9.82
N SER A 63 6.26 8.04 8.91
CA SER A 63 5.32 9.11 9.20
C SER A 63 4.22 9.16 8.14
N MET A 64 3.14 9.86 8.45
CA MET A 64 2.09 10.14 7.45
C MET A 64 2.64 10.92 6.27
N GLU A 65 3.57 11.83 6.54
CA GLU A 65 4.19 12.61 5.46
C GLU A 65 4.93 11.72 4.48
N ALA A 66 5.71 10.75 4.99
CA ALA A 66 6.42 9.81 4.14
C ALA A 66 5.46 8.94 3.33
N ALA A 67 4.38 8.48 3.95
CA ALA A 67 3.38 7.67 3.26
C ALA A 67 2.69 8.45 2.15
N ARG A 68 2.30 9.69 2.42
CA ARG A 68 1.68 10.55 1.41
C ARG A 68 2.64 10.82 0.26
N ALA A 69 3.91 11.08 0.59
CA ALA A 69 4.94 11.35 -0.42
C ALA A 69 5.14 10.14 -1.35
N CYS A 70 5.11 8.93 -0.77
CA CYS A 70 5.21 7.72 -1.56
C CYS A 70 4.05 7.61 -2.56
N TYR A 71 2.83 7.79 -2.09
CA TYR A 71 1.64 7.68 -2.94
C TYR A 71 1.68 8.72 -4.07
N ALA A 72 2.13 9.94 -3.77
CA ALA A 72 2.18 11.04 -4.73
C ALA A 72 3.43 11.02 -5.62
N SER A 73 4.38 10.12 -5.35
CA SER A 73 5.65 10.08 -6.09
C SER A 73 5.45 9.69 -7.55
N GLU A 74 6.39 10.12 -8.39
CA GLU A 74 6.37 9.73 -9.80
C GLU A 74 6.49 8.22 -9.96
N GLU A 75 7.32 7.60 -9.12
CA GLU A 75 7.55 6.16 -9.16
C GLU A 75 6.26 5.39 -8.88
N TYR A 76 5.50 5.79 -7.84
CA TYR A 76 4.27 5.09 -7.52
C TYR A 76 3.17 5.40 -8.53
N ARG A 77 3.13 6.63 -9.04
CA ARG A 77 2.16 7.00 -10.09
C ARG A 77 2.39 6.19 -11.34
N ALA A 78 3.65 5.96 -11.72
CA ALA A 78 3.99 5.09 -12.85
C ALA A 78 3.52 3.65 -12.59
N ALA A 79 3.70 3.15 -11.37
CA ALA A 79 3.23 1.82 -11.00
C ALA A 79 1.71 1.73 -11.09
N ARG A 80 1.00 2.73 -10.55
CA ARG A 80 -0.48 2.77 -10.61
C ARG A 80 -0.98 2.73 -12.04
N ALA A 81 -0.33 3.45 -12.94
CA ALA A 81 -0.73 3.46 -14.34
C ALA A 81 -0.69 2.05 -14.95
N LYS A 82 0.25 1.23 -14.50
CA LYS A 82 0.36 -0.15 -14.99
C LYS A 82 -0.78 -1.05 -14.53
N ARG A 83 -1.42 -0.75 -13.39
CA ARG A 83 -2.51 -1.57 -12.89
C ARG A 83 -3.90 -1.01 -13.22
N ALA A 84 -3.98 0.08 -13.95
CA ALA A 84 -5.26 0.66 -14.31
C ALA A 84 -6.10 -0.36 -15.09
N GLY A 85 -7.30 -0.65 -14.60
CA GLY A 85 -8.19 -1.65 -15.21
C GLY A 85 -7.82 -3.10 -14.91
N ALA A 86 -6.72 -3.35 -14.17
CA ALA A 86 -6.27 -4.70 -13.87
C ALA A 86 -6.69 -5.19 -12.47
N CYS A 87 -7.22 -4.31 -11.65
CA CYS A 87 -7.65 -4.67 -10.29
C CYS A 87 -8.65 -3.67 -9.75
N GLU A 88 -9.34 -4.11 -8.70
CA GLU A 88 -10.08 -3.22 -7.82
C GLU A 88 -9.26 -3.06 -6.55
N ALA A 89 -9.18 -1.84 -6.02
CA ALA A 89 -8.36 -1.60 -4.85
C ALA A 89 -8.93 -0.47 -4.00
N ASP A 90 -8.85 -0.65 -2.68
CA ASP A 90 -9.05 0.40 -1.71
C ASP A 90 -7.73 0.63 -1.00
N ILE A 91 -7.29 1.87 -0.93
CA ILE A 91 -6.04 2.21 -0.25
C ILE A 91 -6.32 3.34 0.72
N ALA A 92 -5.91 3.17 1.96
CA ALA A 92 -6.07 4.18 3.00
C ALA A 92 -4.80 4.32 3.80
N LEU A 93 -4.58 5.52 4.31
CA LEU A 93 -3.49 5.78 5.24
C LEU A 93 -4.08 6.06 6.61
N ILE A 94 -3.47 5.50 7.64
CA ILE A 94 -3.87 5.79 9.01
C ILE A 94 -2.63 6.03 9.85
N GLU A 95 -2.69 7.08 10.68
CA GLU A 95 -1.60 7.38 11.58
C GLU A 95 -1.65 6.46 12.78
N GLY A 96 -0.49 5.94 13.18
CA GLY A 96 -0.37 5.12 14.37
C GLY A 96 -0.61 5.92 15.64
N LEU A 97 -0.81 5.21 16.74
CA LEU A 97 -1.07 5.86 18.02
C LEU A 97 0.15 6.60 18.58
N GLY A 98 1.31 6.27 18.07
CA GLY A 98 2.54 6.85 18.58
C GLY A 98 3.04 6.15 19.83
N ALA A 99 3.93 6.80 20.53
CA ALA A 99 4.44 6.27 21.80
C ALA A 99 3.38 6.47 22.87
N VAL A 100 2.99 5.39 23.52
CA VAL A 100 2.02 5.40 24.62
C VAL A 100 2.65 4.89 25.89
#